data_3383e28eaabcf92bcdf434100cd9faa9
#
_entry.id   3383e28eaabcf92bcdf434100cd9faa9
#
_cell.length_a   1.000
_cell.length_b   1.000
_cell.length_c   1.000
_cell.angle_alpha   90.00
_cell.angle_beta   90.00
_cell.angle_gamma   90.00
#
_symmetry.space_group_name_H-M   'P 1'
#
loop_
_entity.id
_entity.type
_entity.pdbx_description
1 polymer ?
#
loop_
_entity_poly.entity_id
_entity_poly.type
_entity_poly.pdbx_seq_one_letter_code
_entity_poly.pdbx_strand_id
1 'polypeptide(L)'
;MKKIRKALISVSDKKNLYLLLKNIAKFNIKLISSGGTFEEIKKLGFKCLEVSKYTGFPEILDGRVKTLHPKIHAGILSKRNHKSHLKDLKNNNFEEIDLVVVNFYPFEKTLESTNSHNKIIENIDV
;
A
#
# COMPACT_ATOMS: atom_id res chain seq x y z
N MET A 1 10.42 11.61 -18.56
CA MET A 1 9.91 10.54 -17.69
C MET A 1 9.64 11.08 -16.29
N LYS A 2 8.48 10.78 -15.74
CA LYS A 2 8.12 11.31 -14.42
C LYS A 2 8.90 10.57 -13.32
N LYS A 3 9.41 11.33 -12.36
CA LYS A 3 10.13 10.78 -11.22
C LYS A 3 9.15 10.10 -10.24
N ILE A 4 9.50 8.90 -9.77
CA ILE A 4 8.75 8.23 -8.73
C ILE A 4 9.08 8.87 -7.39
N ARG A 5 8.07 9.36 -6.69
CA ARG A 5 8.22 10.06 -5.42
C ARG A 5 7.58 9.32 -4.25
N LYS A 6 6.54 8.54 -4.49
CA LYS A 6 5.74 7.92 -3.45
C LYS A 6 5.35 6.50 -3.86
N ALA A 7 5.56 5.56 -2.95
CA ALA A 7 5.26 4.15 -3.17
C ALA A 7 4.36 3.61 -2.07
N LEU A 8 3.33 2.88 -2.46
CA LEU A 8 2.50 2.09 -1.56
C LEU A 8 2.94 0.64 -1.66
N ILE A 9 3.31 0.05 -0.54
CA ILE A 9 3.82 -1.31 -0.49
C ILE A 9 2.94 -2.15 0.44
N SER A 10 2.40 -3.24 -0.09
CA SER A 10 1.60 -4.18 0.67
C SER A 10 1.87 -5.59 0.16
N VAL A 11 2.70 -6.33 0.88
CA VAL A 11 3.14 -7.65 0.44
C VAL A 11 2.85 -8.70 1.50
N SER A 12 2.27 -9.81 1.08
CA SER A 12 2.04 -10.98 1.92
C SER A 12 3.36 -11.74 2.11
N ASP A 13 4.03 -12.06 1.01
CA ASP A 13 5.36 -12.68 1.03
C ASP A 13 6.43 -11.58 1.10
N LYS A 14 7.21 -11.60 2.17
CA LYS A 14 8.22 -10.58 2.45
C LYS A 14 9.64 -11.02 2.12
N LYS A 15 9.77 -12.13 1.40
CA LYS A 15 11.06 -12.77 1.14
C LYS A 15 12.10 -11.84 0.50
N ASN A 16 11.71 -11.05 -0.48
CA ASN A 16 12.61 -10.16 -1.20
C ASN A 16 12.38 -8.68 -0.88
N LEU A 17 11.69 -8.39 0.21
CA LEU A 17 11.33 -7.02 0.57
C LEU A 17 12.57 -6.16 0.82
N TYR A 18 13.55 -6.67 1.55
CA TYR A 18 14.79 -5.94 1.81
C TYR A 18 15.51 -5.55 0.53
N LEU A 19 15.61 -6.47 -0.42
CA LEU A 19 16.27 -6.21 -1.70
C LEU A 19 15.55 -5.10 -2.48
N LEU A 20 14.22 -5.14 -2.52
CA LEU A 20 13.41 -4.11 -3.14
C LEU A 20 13.65 -2.75 -2.47
N LEU A 21 13.55 -2.69 -1.14
CA LEU A 21 13.70 -1.45 -0.39
C LEU A 21 15.10 -0.84 -0.54
N LYS A 22 16.12 -1.68 -0.51
CA LYS A 22 17.50 -1.25 -0.72
C LYS A 22 17.68 -0.57 -2.07
N ASN A 23 17.05 -1.10 -3.11
CA ASN A 23 17.14 -0.55 -4.45
C ASN A 23 16.35 0.75 -4.61
N ILE A 24 15.12 0.82 -4.11
CA ILE A 24 14.30 2.01 -4.26
C ILE A 24 14.70 3.15 -3.31
N ALA A 25 15.38 2.85 -2.20
CA ALA A 25 15.87 3.87 -1.26
C ALA A 25 16.85 4.84 -1.91
N LYS A 26 17.56 4.40 -2.96
CA LYS A 26 18.49 5.24 -3.71
C LYS A 26 17.82 6.42 -4.40
N PHE A 27 16.51 6.36 -4.60
CA PHE A 27 15.75 7.35 -5.36
C PHE A 27 14.94 8.31 -4.46
N ASN A 28 15.14 8.24 -3.15
CA ASN A 28 14.44 9.08 -2.17
C ASN A 28 12.92 8.99 -2.29
N ILE A 29 12.41 7.77 -2.40
CA ILE A 29 10.97 7.50 -2.54
C ILE A 29 10.35 7.41 -1.14
N LYS A 30 9.24 8.12 -0.91
CA LYS A 30 8.47 8.01 0.32
C LYS A 30 7.66 6.73 0.32
N LEU A 31 7.83 5.92 1.37
CA LEU A 31 7.16 4.64 1.52
C LEU A 31 5.91 4.77 2.38
N ILE A 32 4.82 4.18 1.91
CA ILE A 32 3.55 4.08 2.65
C ILE A 32 3.20 2.61 2.73
N SER A 33 2.82 2.14 3.90
CA SER A 33 2.44 0.74 4.09
C SER A 33 1.54 0.57 5.31
N SER A 34 1.06 -0.64 5.52
CA SER A 34 0.22 -0.98 6.67
C SER A 34 0.49 -2.38 7.18
N GLY A 35 0.01 -2.66 8.39
CA GLY A 35 0.07 -3.98 8.99
C GLY A 35 1.46 -4.58 9.07
N GLY A 36 1.56 -5.87 8.78
CA GLY A 36 2.82 -6.61 8.86
C GLY A 36 3.90 -6.10 7.91
N THR A 37 3.52 -5.59 6.74
CA THR A 37 4.47 -5.00 5.80
C THR A 37 5.09 -3.73 6.38
N PHE A 38 4.28 -2.86 7.00
CA PHE A 38 4.77 -1.66 7.68
C PHE A 38 5.77 -2.03 8.78
N GLU A 39 5.41 -2.99 9.62
CA GLU A 39 6.29 -3.44 10.71
C GLU A 39 7.63 -3.98 10.18
N GLU A 40 7.59 -4.77 9.12
CA GLU A 40 8.79 -5.33 8.52
C GLU A 40 9.68 -4.25 7.90
N ILE A 41 9.09 -3.27 7.20
CA ILE A 41 9.85 -2.15 6.63
C ILE A 41 10.58 -1.38 7.71
N LYS A 42 9.90 -1.09 8.82
CA LYS A 42 10.51 -0.40 9.97
C LYS A 42 11.61 -1.24 10.59
N LYS A 43 11.37 -2.52 10.78
CA LYS A 43 12.35 -3.46 11.34
C LYS A 43 13.62 -3.55 10.49
N LEU A 44 13.48 -3.46 9.17
CA LEU A 44 14.61 -3.46 8.24
C LEU A 44 15.38 -2.13 8.21
N GLY A 45 14.93 -1.12 8.95
CA GLY A 45 15.63 0.14 9.11
C GLY A 45 15.22 1.25 8.13
N PHE A 46 14.14 1.07 7.39
CA PHE A 46 13.67 2.07 6.43
C PHE A 46 12.56 2.93 7.03
N LYS A 47 12.52 4.20 6.63
CA LYS A 47 11.42 5.10 6.99
C LYS A 47 10.18 4.72 6.21
N CYS A 48 9.05 4.63 6.91
CA CYS A 48 7.77 4.30 6.30
C CYS A 48 6.65 5.00 7.04
N LEU A 49 5.69 5.53 6.30
CA LEU A 49 4.49 6.14 6.86
C LEU A 49 3.37 5.10 6.86
N GLU A 50 2.72 4.96 8.00
CA GLU A 50 1.57 4.06 8.10
C GLU A 50 0.37 4.65 7.35
N VAL A 51 -0.38 3.80 6.66
CA VAL A 51 -1.56 4.22 5.87
C VAL A 51 -2.54 5.03 6.71
N SER A 52 -2.83 4.63 7.95
CA SER A 52 -3.76 5.35 8.82
C SER A 52 -3.31 6.77 9.11
N LYS A 53 -2.02 7.00 9.24
CA LYS A 53 -1.46 8.35 9.42
C LYS A 53 -1.48 9.14 8.12
N TYR A 54 -1.25 8.47 7.01
CA TYR A 54 -1.27 9.10 5.70
C TYR A 54 -2.68 9.58 5.33
N THR A 55 -3.69 8.75 5.56
CA THR A 55 -5.08 9.08 5.25
C THR A 55 -5.75 9.94 6.33
N GLY A 56 -5.28 9.84 7.57
CA GLY A 56 -5.94 10.44 8.72
C GLY A 56 -7.14 9.63 9.21
N PHE A 57 -7.30 8.41 8.73
CA PHE A 57 -8.42 7.53 9.11
C PHE A 57 -7.87 6.22 9.68
N PRO A 58 -8.33 5.79 10.88
CA PRO A 58 -7.82 4.56 11.49
C PRO A 58 -8.28 3.31 10.74
N GLU A 59 -7.52 2.24 10.88
CA GLU A 59 -7.99 0.93 10.45
C GLU A 59 -9.22 0.54 11.26
N ILE A 60 -10.21 -0.03 10.59
CA ILE A 60 -11.42 -0.54 11.24
C ILE A 60 -11.69 -1.96 10.78
N LEU A 61 -12.62 -2.63 11.46
CA LEU A 61 -13.02 -4.01 11.18
C LEU A 61 -11.80 -4.96 11.19
N ASP A 62 -10.96 -4.84 12.23
CA ASP A 62 -9.77 -5.66 12.41
C ASP A 62 -8.81 -5.60 11.21
N GLY A 63 -8.66 -4.40 10.64
CA GLY A 63 -7.76 -4.18 9.51
C GLY A 63 -8.33 -4.56 8.15
N ARG A 64 -9.59 -4.93 8.06
CA ARG A 64 -10.23 -5.20 6.76
C ARG A 64 -10.44 -3.92 5.95
N VAL A 65 -10.54 -2.78 6.63
CA VAL A 65 -10.65 -1.46 6.01
C VAL A 65 -9.46 -0.62 6.44
N LYS A 66 -8.54 -0.38 5.54
CA LYS A 66 -7.34 0.41 5.80
C LYS A 66 -6.89 1.24 4.60
N THR A 67 -6.96 0.72 3.39
CA THR A 67 -6.60 1.44 2.16
C THR A 67 -7.81 1.92 1.36
N LEU A 68 -9.01 1.57 1.78
CA LEU A 68 -10.25 2.01 1.13
C LEU A 68 -10.54 3.46 1.52
N HIS A 69 -9.80 4.38 0.95
CA HIS A 69 -9.86 5.79 1.26
C HIS A 69 -9.62 6.61 -0.02
N PRO A 70 -10.34 7.71 -0.24
CA PRO A 70 -10.16 8.54 -1.45
C PRO A 70 -8.72 8.99 -1.67
N LYS A 71 -7.99 9.29 -0.62
CA LYS A 71 -6.59 9.74 -0.72
C LYS A 71 -5.69 8.68 -1.36
N ILE A 72 -5.91 7.41 -1.04
CA ILE A 72 -5.16 6.31 -1.64
C ILE A 72 -5.61 6.08 -3.09
N HIS A 73 -6.90 5.91 -3.30
CA HIS A 73 -7.43 5.56 -4.62
C HIS A 73 -7.27 6.68 -5.64
N ALA A 74 -7.51 7.92 -5.26
CA ALA A 74 -7.29 9.05 -6.15
C ALA A 74 -5.80 9.20 -6.50
N GLY A 75 -4.91 8.96 -5.53
CA GLY A 75 -3.47 9.00 -5.78
C GLY A 75 -3.01 7.97 -6.81
N ILE A 76 -3.63 6.79 -6.80
CA ILE A 76 -3.31 5.71 -7.73
C ILE A 76 -3.97 5.93 -9.10
N LEU A 77 -5.26 6.28 -9.10
CA LEU A 77 -6.10 6.28 -10.30
C LEU A 77 -6.03 7.58 -11.12
N SER A 78 -5.47 8.65 -10.56
CA SER A 78 -5.39 9.92 -11.29
C SER A 78 -4.51 9.80 -12.53
N LYS A 79 -5.02 10.32 -13.63
CA LYS A 79 -4.23 10.43 -14.86
C LYS A 79 -3.26 11.60 -14.74
N ARG A 80 -1.97 11.34 -14.92
CA ARG A 80 -0.87 12.27 -14.62
C ARG A 80 -0.87 13.54 -15.47
N ASN A 81 -1.47 13.48 -16.66
CA ASN A 81 -1.52 14.59 -17.62
C ASN A 81 -2.94 15.12 -17.86
N HIS A 82 -3.88 14.79 -16.98
CA HIS A 82 -5.29 15.20 -17.13
C HIS A 82 -5.61 16.36 -16.19
N LYS A 83 -5.92 17.52 -16.76
CA LYS A 83 -6.09 18.75 -15.99
C LYS A 83 -7.13 18.67 -14.88
N SER A 84 -8.30 18.07 -15.15
CA SER A 84 -9.35 17.96 -14.13
C SER A 84 -8.94 17.02 -13.00
N HIS A 85 -8.23 15.92 -13.29
CA HIS A 85 -7.74 15.02 -12.25
C HIS A 85 -6.72 15.70 -11.36
N LEU A 86 -5.79 16.47 -11.96
CA LEU A 86 -4.79 17.21 -11.18
C LEU A 86 -5.44 18.29 -10.31
N LYS A 87 -6.48 18.93 -10.81
CA LYS A 87 -7.27 19.91 -10.05
C LYS A 87 -7.95 19.25 -8.86
N ASP A 88 -8.56 18.09 -9.07
CA ASP A 88 -9.24 17.35 -7.99
C ASP A 88 -8.26 16.94 -6.89
N LEU A 89 -7.08 16.46 -7.26
CA LEU A 89 -6.03 16.13 -6.27
C LEU A 89 -5.65 17.36 -5.47
N LYS A 90 -5.38 18.47 -6.14
CA LYS A 90 -4.98 19.72 -5.49
C LYS A 90 -6.06 20.25 -4.54
N ASN A 91 -7.32 20.24 -4.98
CA ASN A 91 -8.45 20.73 -4.18
C ASN A 91 -8.68 19.90 -2.92
N ASN A 92 -8.30 18.63 -2.93
CA ASN A 92 -8.46 17.73 -1.79
C ASN A 92 -7.17 17.53 -0.99
N ASN A 93 -6.08 18.23 -1.34
CA ASN A 93 -4.75 18.01 -0.74
C ASN A 93 -4.26 16.57 -0.87
N PHE A 94 -4.56 15.94 -2.00
CA PHE A 94 -4.10 14.60 -2.31
C PHE A 94 -2.88 14.67 -3.24
N GLU A 95 -1.97 13.73 -3.05
CA GLU A 95 -0.81 13.59 -3.92
C GLU A 95 -0.90 12.29 -4.73
N GLU A 96 -0.14 12.24 -5.81
CA GLU A 96 -0.04 11.03 -6.63
C GLU A 96 0.74 9.95 -5.89
N ILE A 97 0.30 8.71 -6.05
CA ILE A 97 1.05 7.52 -5.65
C ILE A 97 1.62 6.93 -6.94
N ASP A 98 2.93 6.94 -7.07
CA ASP A 98 3.60 6.67 -8.34
C ASP A 98 3.96 5.20 -8.54
N LEU A 99 4.07 4.45 -7.44
CA LEU A 99 4.44 3.05 -7.46
C LEU A 99 3.58 2.28 -6.47
N VAL A 100 3.02 1.17 -6.91
CA VAL A 100 2.31 0.24 -6.05
C VAL A 100 2.99 -1.12 -6.15
N VAL A 101 3.40 -1.67 -5.02
CA VAL A 101 4.01 -2.99 -4.95
C VAL A 101 3.12 -3.87 -4.08
N VAL A 102 2.51 -4.86 -4.71
CA VAL A 102 1.64 -5.80 -4.03
C VAL A 102 1.92 -7.22 -4.51
N ASN A 103 1.67 -8.18 -3.63
CA ASN A 103 1.49 -9.56 -4.06
C ASN A 103 0.20 -10.07 -3.42
N PHE A 104 -0.36 -11.09 -4.03
CA PHE A 104 -1.62 -11.64 -3.52
C PHE A 104 -1.39 -12.45 -2.25
N TYR A 105 -2.39 -12.44 -1.38
CA TYR A 105 -2.44 -13.39 -0.28
C TYR A 105 -2.45 -14.81 -0.80
N PRO A 106 -1.88 -15.77 -0.06
CA PRO A 106 -1.78 -17.14 -0.54
C PRO A 106 -3.13 -17.88 -0.43
N PHE A 107 -4.09 -17.48 -1.26
CA PHE A 107 -5.46 -18.01 -1.25
C PHE A 107 -5.47 -19.54 -1.41
N GLU A 108 -4.72 -20.07 -2.36
CA GLU A 108 -4.63 -21.50 -2.58
C GLU A 108 -4.09 -22.24 -1.35
N LYS A 109 -3.05 -21.71 -0.73
CA LYS A 109 -2.50 -22.27 0.51
C LYS A 109 -3.50 -22.21 1.65
N THR A 110 -4.29 -21.15 1.72
CA THR A 110 -5.34 -21.01 2.73
C THR A 110 -6.43 -22.03 2.52
N LEU A 111 -6.84 -22.29 1.28
CA LEU A 111 -7.80 -23.35 0.95
C LEU A 111 -7.29 -24.73 1.31
N GLU A 112 -5.99 -25.00 1.08
CA GLU A 112 -5.36 -26.27 1.41
C GLU A 112 -5.19 -26.50 2.92
N SER A 113 -4.87 -25.42 3.66
CA SER A 113 -4.51 -25.50 5.07
C SER A 113 -5.67 -25.32 6.03
N THR A 114 -6.82 -24.81 5.59
CA THR A 114 -7.97 -24.54 6.45
C THR A 114 -9.30 -24.66 5.70
N ASN A 115 -10.29 -25.17 6.42
CA ASN A 115 -11.67 -25.15 5.95
C ASN A 115 -12.46 -23.96 6.53
N SER A 116 -11.80 -23.05 7.21
CA SER A 116 -12.44 -21.88 7.80
C SER A 116 -12.88 -20.90 6.72
N HIS A 117 -14.19 -20.76 6.58
CA HIS A 117 -14.79 -19.83 5.62
C HIS A 117 -14.30 -18.39 5.84
N ASN A 118 -14.19 -17.96 7.09
CA ASN A 118 -13.75 -16.60 7.43
C ASN A 118 -12.31 -16.34 7.00
N LYS A 119 -11.40 -17.30 7.21
CA LYS A 119 -9.99 -17.15 6.80
C LYS A 119 -9.84 -17.10 5.28
N ILE A 120 -10.63 -17.88 4.56
CA ILE A 120 -10.64 -17.87 3.10
C ILE A 120 -11.13 -16.52 2.59
N ILE A 121 -12.19 -15.99 3.14
CA ILE A 121 -12.73 -14.67 2.79
C ILE A 121 -11.72 -13.57 3.10
N GLU A 122 -11.05 -13.61 4.24
CA GLU A 122 -10.02 -12.64 4.61
C GLU A 122 -8.90 -12.57 3.56
N ASN A 123 -8.51 -13.70 2.97
CA ASN A 123 -7.50 -13.72 1.91
C ASN A 123 -8.03 -13.14 0.59
N ILE A 124 -9.32 -13.12 0.38
CA ILE A 124 -9.94 -12.50 -0.80
C ILE A 124 -10.06 -10.99 -0.61
N ASP A 125 -10.43 -10.54 0.57
CA ASP A 125 -10.77 -9.15 0.89
C ASP A 125 -9.55 -8.22 0.96
N VAL A 126 -8.37 -8.75 1.01
CA VAL A 126 -7.15 -7.94 1.25
C VAL A 126 -6.53 -7.37 -0.07
#